data_cca2096a890f8073ece36ec9f7a45f4f
#
_entry.id   cca2096a890f8073ece36ec9f7a45f4f
#
_cell.length_a   1.000
_cell.length_b   1.000
_cell.length_c   1.000
_cell.angle_alpha   90.00
_cell.angle_beta   90.00
_cell.angle_gamma   90.00
#
_symmetry.space_group_name_H-M   'P 1'
#
loop_
_entity.id
_entity.type
_entity.pdbx_description
1 polymer ?
#
loop_
_entity_poly.entity_id
_entity_poly.type
_entity_poly.pdbx_seq_one_letter_code
_entity_poly.pdbx_strand_id
1 'polypeptide(L)'
;MDSELSSWQKAAQAKRQAILDAIPQKWRIQRPVLPVDVTGKFIQGYLTPREIEITEADAVAITTQTTSGNWSAVEVTEAFCHRAAIAHQLVNCLHEIFFEDAIQVAKELDEHLAATGKPKGPLHGLPVSLKDQFHVKGVDTTMGYVGWIGTYQGKKDDPRHRVAESELVRELRSLGAVLFCKTSVPVTLMAGETANHIIGYTWNPKNRNLSSGGSSGGEGALIALRGSPAGFGTDIGGSVRIPASFNGLFGLRPSAGRMPYEGAANSIDGQNTILSVIGPLATSIGGLKLLFKAILSQEPWQYDPLSLPLPWRDDIENKTKQLISEKSTASRLSFGIMRHDGLVEPQPPVKVAIDFMEHILRDLGHQCADSSQSKIYNLDGGEDLLSHIALSGEAQIPQCSVEPGKHFNAREVAALNVQKREYQKRYMDYWNGTARLTTTGRPVDAVICPTAPHAAVIPGKYRHTGYTTFINTLDYTSLVFPVGNADKNIPSMIERSEFLSELDQKIFGDYDAEIYYGAPVGLQLIGKRLEEEKIITIAEYLCEQVRFYTGQEDLVNSSTDA
;
A
#
# COMPACT_ATOMS: atom_id res chain seq x y z
N MET A 1 12.26 -33.46 -23.88
CA MET A 1 13.18 -33.76 -22.75
C MET A 1 12.64 -32.98 -21.57
N ASP A 2 11.94 -33.64 -20.65
CA ASP A 2 11.55 -33.02 -19.39
C ASP A 2 12.80 -32.80 -18.55
N SER A 3 13.29 -31.57 -18.51
CA SER A 3 14.40 -31.23 -17.61
C SER A 3 13.90 -31.43 -16.18
N GLU A 4 14.59 -32.27 -15.43
CA GLU A 4 14.24 -32.50 -14.02
C GLU A 4 14.31 -31.17 -13.25
N LEU A 5 13.22 -30.81 -12.53
CA LEU A 5 13.16 -29.57 -11.76
C LEU A 5 14.29 -29.53 -10.72
N SER A 6 14.92 -28.35 -10.58
CA SER A 6 15.92 -28.12 -9.54
C SER A 6 15.31 -28.19 -8.14
N SER A 7 16.15 -28.29 -7.11
CA SER A 7 15.68 -28.40 -5.70
C SER A 7 14.82 -27.21 -5.28
N TRP A 8 15.22 -25.99 -5.65
CA TRP A 8 14.45 -24.79 -5.32
C TRP A 8 13.13 -24.71 -6.09
N GLN A 9 13.09 -25.18 -7.35
CA GLN A 9 11.83 -25.25 -8.11
C GLN A 9 10.84 -26.21 -7.49
N LYS A 10 11.32 -27.39 -7.03
CA LYS A 10 10.50 -28.36 -6.29
C LYS A 10 9.97 -27.76 -4.97
N ALA A 11 10.82 -27.05 -4.22
CA ALA A 11 10.41 -26.38 -2.98
C ALA A 11 9.36 -25.28 -3.20
N ALA A 12 9.59 -24.42 -4.19
CA ALA A 12 8.63 -23.35 -4.56
C ALA A 12 7.29 -23.94 -5.03
N GLN A 13 7.33 -24.99 -5.88
CA GLN A 13 6.12 -25.66 -6.35
C GLN A 13 5.35 -26.32 -5.20
N ALA A 14 6.05 -27.01 -4.29
CA ALA A 14 5.44 -27.63 -3.14
C ALA A 14 4.76 -26.61 -2.21
N LYS A 15 5.42 -25.46 -1.95
CA LYS A 15 4.84 -24.37 -1.15
C LYS A 15 3.61 -23.78 -1.84
N ARG A 16 3.68 -23.51 -3.14
CA ARG A 16 2.53 -23.02 -3.93
C ARG A 16 1.36 -23.98 -3.87
N GLN A 17 1.63 -25.27 -4.03
CA GLN A 17 0.58 -26.29 -3.95
C GLN A 17 -0.06 -26.34 -2.57
N ALA A 18 0.73 -26.25 -1.49
CA ALA A 18 0.20 -26.22 -0.12
C ALA A 18 -0.73 -25.00 0.12
N ILE A 19 -0.41 -23.83 -0.47
CA ILE A 19 -1.28 -22.64 -0.40
C ILE A 19 -2.59 -22.89 -1.15
N LEU A 20 -2.54 -23.48 -2.34
CA LEU A 20 -3.74 -23.83 -3.11
C LEU A 20 -4.58 -24.91 -2.40
N ASP A 21 -3.93 -25.84 -1.73
CA ASP A 21 -4.62 -26.90 -0.99
C ASP A 21 -5.30 -26.39 0.28
N ALA A 22 -4.82 -25.31 0.87
CA ALA A 22 -5.48 -24.60 1.97
C ALA A 22 -6.80 -23.93 1.56
N ILE A 23 -7.05 -23.76 0.25
CA ILE A 23 -8.34 -23.26 -0.25
C ILE A 23 -9.37 -24.40 -0.17
N PRO A 24 -10.49 -24.24 0.59
CA PRO A 24 -11.56 -25.22 0.65
C PRO A 24 -12.06 -25.61 -0.75
N GLN A 25 -12.31 -26.90 -0.97
CA GLN A 25 -12.72 -27.39 -2.30
C GLN A 25 -13.96 -26.68 -2.85
N LYS A 26 -14.91 -26.33 -1.99
CA LYS A 26 -16.13 -25.59 -2.35
C LYS A 26 -15.88 -24.18 -2.89
N TRP A 27 -14.69 -23.61 -2.66
CA TRP A 27 -14.27 -22.27 -3.11
C TRP A 27 -13.26 -22.32 -4.27
N ARG A 28 -12.95 -23.52 -4.77
CA ARG A 28 -12.08 -23.68 -5.95
C ARG A 28 -12.88 -23.44 -7.22
N ILE A 29 -12.39 -22.53 -8.05
CA ILE A 29 -13.03 -22.18 -9.32
C ILE A 29 -12.47 -23.02 -10.46
N GLN A 30 -13.33 -23.43 -11.41
CA GLN A 30 -12.84 -23.94 -12.67
C GLN A 30 -12.24 -22.76 -13.44
N ARG A 31 -11.09 -22.98 -14.10
CA ARG A 31 -10.38 -21.90 -14.81
C ARG A 31 -11.18 -21.45 -16.04
N PRO A 32 -11.98 -20.39 -15.98
CA PRO A 32 -12.62 -19.81 -17.15
C PRO A 32 -11.57 -19.03 -17.97
N VAL A 33 -11.94 -18.63 -19.18
CA VAL A 33 -11.22 -17.58 -19.88
C VAL A 33 -11.43 -16.29 -19.07
N LEU A 34 -10.35 -15.77 -18.49
CA LEU A 34 -10.42 -14.61 -17.61
C LEU A 34 -10.47 -13.32 -18.44
N PRO A 35 -11.41 -12.40 -18.16
CA PRO A 35 -11.44 -11.08 -18.79
C PRO A 35 -10.24 -10.22 -18.31
N VAL A 36 -10.05 -9.07 -18.93
CA VAL A 36 -9.03 -8.10 -18.53
C VAL A 36 -9.34 -7.54 -17.13
N ASP A 37 -10.58 -7.13 -16.90
CA ASP A 37 -11.09 -6.68 -15.59
C ASP A 37 -11.81 -7.84 -14.89
N VAL A 38 -11.30 -8.26 -13.73
CA VAL A 38 -11.90 -9.32 -12.91
C VAL A 38 -12.55 -8.78 -11.62
N THR A 39 -12.71 -7.46 -11.53
CA THR A 39 -13.38 -6.79 -10.39
C THR A 39 -14.91 -6.76 -10.55
N GLY A 40 -15.60 -6.18 -9.57
CA GLY A 40 -17.04 -5.92 -9.63
C GLY A 40 -17.86 -7.16 -9.96
N LYS A 41 -18.73 -7.08 -10.95
CA LYS A 41 -19.66 -8.16 -11.32
C LYS A 41 -18.99 -9.49 -11.65
N PHE A 42 -17.73 -9.47 -12.13
CA PHE A 42 -17.06 -10.73 -12.46
C PHE A 42 -16.79 -11.56 -11.22
N ILE A 43 -16.07 -11.01 -10.23
CA ILE A 43 -15.78 -11.74 -8.98
C ILE A 43 -17.06 -11.97 -8.17
N GLN A 44 -18.01 -11.03 -8.17
CA GLN A 44 -19.30 -11.16 -7.49
C GLN A 44 -20.11 -12.36 -8.01
N GLY A 45 -19.91 -12.78 -9.27
CA GLY A 45 -20.55 -13.96 -9.85
C GLY A 45 -20.22 -15.29 -9.16
N TYR A 46 -19.20 -15.33 -8.30
CA TYR A 46 -18.81 -16.49 -7.49
C TYR A 46 -19.35 -16.44 -6.06
N LEU A 47 -20.01 -15.35 -5.66
CA LEU A 47 -20.43 -15.06 -4.30
C LEU A 47 -21.97 -15.06 -4.19
N THR A 48 -22.46 -15.37 -3.00
CA THR A 48 -23.87 -15.20 -2.65
C THR A 48 -24.22 -13.71 -2.48
N PRO A 49 -25.50 -13.31 -2.60
CA PRO A 49 -25.91 -11.93 -2.35
C PRO A 49 -25.47 -11.40 -0.96
N ARG A 50 -25.50 -12.26 0.06
CA ARG A 50 -25.10 -11.89 1.41
C ARG A 50 -23.58 -11.68 1.53
N GLU A 51 -22.78 -12.53 0.91
CA GLU A 51 -21.33 -12.35 0.86
C GLU A 51 -20.95 -11.09 0.07
N ILE A 52 -21.70 -10.74 -0.97
CA ILE A 52 -21.53 -9.48 -1.71
C ILE A 52 -21.82 -8.30 -0.79
N GLU A 53 -22.97 -8.29 -0.10
CA GLU A 53 -23.33 -7.23 0.85
C GLU A 53 -22.22 -6.98 1.88
N ILE A 54 -21.73 -8.05 2.51
CA ILE A 54 -20.67 -7.99 3.53
C ILE A 54 -19.35 -7.49 2.92
N THR A 55 -18.93 -8.06 1.81
CA THR A 55 -17.58 -7.79 1.26
C THR A 55 -17.48 -6.50 0.44
N GLU A 56 -18.60 -5.90 0.02
CA GLU A 56 -18.62 -4.56 -0.57
C GLU A 56 -18.62 -3.45 0.50
N ALA A 57 -18.97 -3.76 1.76
CA ALA A 57 -18.86 -2.82 2.87
C ALA A 57 -17.39 -2.46 3.15
N ASP A 58 -17.14 -1.24 3.59
CA ASP A 58 -15.82 -0.82 4.01
C ASP A 58 -15.55 -1.17 5.50
N ALA A 59 -14.32 -0.97 5.95
CA ALA A 59 -13.91 -1.34 7.31
C ALA A 59 -14.73 -0.63 8.40
N VAL A 60 -15.18 0.62 8.17
CA VAL A 60 -16.00 1.37 9.14
C VAL A 60 -17.40 0.78 9.23
N ALA A 61 -18.03 0.52 8.10
CA ALA A 61 -19.34 -0.12 8.06
C ALA A 61 -19.31 -1.52 8.69
N ILE A 62 -18.29 -2.33 8.37
CA ILE A 62 -18.11 -3.67 8.95
C ILE A 62 -17.99 -3.58 10.48
N THR A 63 -17.09 -2.74 11.01
CA THR A 63 -16.89 -2.63 12.46
C THR A 63 -18.14 -2.07 13.16
N THR A 64 -18.90 -1.20 12.52
CA THR A 64 -20.19 -0.74 13.04
C THR A 64 -21.19 -1.89 13.21
N GLN A 65 -21.26 -2.79 12.22
CA GLN A 65 -22.17 -3.93 12.27
C GLN A 65 -21.70 -5.03 13.25
N THR A 66 -20.40 -5.33 13.29
CA THR A 66 -19.88 -6.39 14.16
C THR A 66 -19.83 -5.97 15.63
N THR A 67 -19.48 -4.72 15.94
CA THR A 67 -19.45 -4.22 17.33
C THR A 67 -20.85 -4.06 17.92
N SER A 68 -21.88 -3.82 17.09
CA SER A 68 -23.28 -3.79 17.51
C SER A 68 -23.95 -5.17 17.57
N GLY A 69 -23.26 -6.23 17.08
CA GLY A 69 -23.81 -7.58 17.03
C GLY A 69 -24.85 -7.81 15.92
N ASN A 70 -25.01 -6.85 14.98
CA ASN A 70 -25.90 -7.02 13.82
C ASN A 70 -25.36 -8.05 12.81
N TRP A 71 -24.03 -8.08 12.64
CA TRP A 71 -23.32 -9.11 11.88
C TRP A 71 -22.43 -9.90 12.83
N SER A 72 -22.38 -11.24 12.67
CA SER A 72 -21.43 -12.04 13.43
C SER A 72 -20.02 -11.93 12.84
N ALA A 73 -19.01 -11.99 13.69
CA ALA A 73 -17.61 -12.03 13.24
C ALA A 73 -17.35 -13.26 12.37
N VAL A 74 -18.00 -14.39 12.66
CA VAL A 74 -17.89 -15.62 11.86
C VAL A 74 -18.42 -15.39 10.45
N GLU A 75 -19.63 -14.86 10.29
CA GLU A 75 -20.24 -14.62 8.98
C GLU A 75 -19.38 -13.68 8.13
N VAL A 76 -18.90 -12.59 8.72
CA VAL A 76 -18.00 -11.62 8.06
C VAL A 76 -16.70 -12.30 7.64
N THR A 77 -16.07 -13.05 8.55
CA THR A 77 -14.80 -13.72 8.27
C THR A 77 -14.94 -14.76 7.15
N GLU A 78 -16.00 -15.59 7.17
CA GLU A 78 -16.24 -16.58 6.12
C GLU A 78 -16.44 -15.93 4.75
N ALA A 79 -17.19 -14.82 4.67
CA ALA A 79 -17.42 -14.10 3.43
C ALA A 79 -16.09 -13.55 2.83
N PHE A 80 -15.23 -12.96 3.67
CA PHE A 80 -13.93 -12.48 3.22
C PHE A 80 -12.95 -13.62 2.88
N CYS A 81 -12.91 -14.69 3.64
CA CYS A 81 -12.12 -15.88 3.31
C CYS A 81 -12.52 -16.47 1.94
N HIS A 82 -13.83 -16.57 1.65
CA HIS A 82 -14.31 -17.04 0.36
C HIS A 82 -13.86 -16.10 -0.76
N ARG A 83 -14.12 -14.80 -0.64
CA ARG A 83 -13.74 -13.83 -1.68
C ARG A 83 -12.22 -13.73 -1.88
N ALA A 84 -11.42 -13.85 -0.80
CA ALA A 84 -9.96 -13.90 -0.88
C ALA A 84 -9.45 -15.17 -1.59
N ALA A 85 -10.09 -16.31 -1.35
CA ALA A 85 -9.79 -17.56 -2.06
C ALA A 85 -10.05 -17.43 -3.57
N ILE A 86 -11.16 -16.81 -3.97
CA ILE A 86 -11.44 -16.51 -5.39
C ILE A 86 -10.40 -15.53 -5.93
N ALA A 87 -10.13 -14.43 -5.22
CA ALA A 87 -9.16 -13.41 -5.63
C ALA A 87 -7.77 -13.99 -5.90
N HIS A 88 -7.28 -14.88 -5.04
CA HIS A 88 -6.00 -15.54 -5.25
C HIS A 88 -5.97 -16.37 -6.55
N GLN A 89 -7.03 -17.13 -6.82
CA GLN A 89 -7.13 -17.93 -8.05
C GLN A 89 -7.21 -17.08 -9.32
N LEU A 90 -7.65 -15.81 -9.23
CA LEU A 90 -7.73 -14.88 -10.36
C LEU A 90 -6.42 -14.13 -10.63
N VAL A 91 -5.70 -13.70 -9.57
CA VAL A 91 -4.58 -12.74 -9.71
C VAL A 91 -3.32 -13.07 -8.91
N ASN A 92 -3.24 -14.22 -8.23
CA ASN A 92 -2.07 -14.66 -7.44
C ASN A 92 -1.70 -13.68 -6.30
N CYS A 93 -2.67 -13.22 -5.51
CA CYS A 93 -2.44 -12.18 -4.51
C CYS A 93 -2.08 -12.68 -3.10
N LEU A 94 -2.34 -13.95 -2.74
CA LEU A 94 -2.06 -14.49 -1.41
C LEU A 94 -0.71 -15.21 -1.35
N HIS A 95 -0.08 -15.20 -0.18
CA HIS A 95 1.17 -15.87 0.13
C HIS A 95 1.02 -16.94 1.22
N GLU A 96 0.16 -16.71 2.21
CA GLU A 96 -0.24 -17.66 3.23
C GLU A 96 -1.75 -17.58 3.46
N ILE A 97 -2.37 -18.75 3.73
CA ILE A 97 -3.79 -18.90 3.98
C ILE A 97 -3.96 -19.63 5.32
N PHE A 98 -4.71 -19.04 6.25
CA PHE A 98 -5.02 -19.62 7.56
C PHE A 98 -6.48 -19.33 7.95
N PHE A 99 -7.41 -19.65 7.03
CA PHE A 99 -8.84 -19.38 7.16
C PHE A 99 -9.50 -20.13 8.33
N GLU A 100 -9.06 -21.37 8.62
CA GLU A 100 -9.61 -22.14 9.73
C GLU A 100 -9.31 -21.48 11.08
N ASP A 101 -8.07 -21.04 11.29
CA ASP A 101 -7.68 -20.31 12.50
C ASP A 101 -8.45 -18.96 12.61
N ALA A 102 -8.63 -18.28 11.49
CA ALA A 102 -9.39 -17.02 11.44
C ALA A 102 -10.86 -17.23 11.84
N ILE A 103 -11.51 -18.27 11.34
CA ILE A 103 -12.90 -18.62 11.70
C ILE A 103 -12.99 -19.00 13.17
N GLN A 104 -11.99 -19.67 13.72
CA GLN A 104 -11.95 -19.98 15.14
C GLN A 104 -11.84 -18.71 16.01
N VAL A 105 -10.95 -17.78 15.65
CA VAL A 105 -10.85 -16.47 16.33
C VAL A 105 -12.17 -15.69 16.23
N ALA A 106 -12.83 -15.71 15.07
CA ALA A 106 -14.12 -15.06 14.89
C ALA A 106 -15.21 -15.64 15.81
N LYS A 107 -15.25 -16.95 16.00
CA LYS A 107 -16.16 -17.61 16.98
C LYS A 107 -15.89 -17.12 18.41
N GLU A 108 -14.64 -17.06 18.82
CA GLU A 108 -14.24 -16.55 20.14
C GLU A 108 -14.65 -15.07 20.34
N LEU A 109 -14.62 -14.26 19.28
CA LEU A 109 -15.10 -12.88 19.32
C LEU A 109 -16.63 -12.81 19.48
N ASP A 110 -17.38 -13.60 18.72
CA ASP A 110 -18.84 -13.67 18.85
C ASP A 110 -19.27 -14.16 20.25
N GLU A 111 -18.59 -15.19 20.80
CA GLU A 111 -18.80 -15.69 22.15
C GLU A 111 -18.48 -14.62 23.20
N HIS A 112 -17.37 -13.87 23.01
CA HIS A 112 -17.01 -12.75 23.89
C HIS A 112 -18.08 -11.66 23.91
N LEU A 113 -18.55 -11.24 22.73
CA LEU A 113 -19.61 -10.22 22.63
C LEU A 113 -20.90 -10.69 23.28
N ALA A 114 -21.32 -11.94 23.03
CA ALA A 114 -22.51 -12.54 23.63
C ALA A 114 -22.41 -12.63 25.16
N ALA A 115 -21.24 -13.00 25.70
CA ALA A 115 -21.02 -13.16 27.13
C ALA A 115 -20.89 -11.82 27.90
N THR A 116 -20.29 -10.80 27.27
CA THR A 116 -19.92 -9.55 27.95
C THR A 116 -20.82 -8.37 27.57
N GLY A 117 -21.53 -8.46 26.46
CA GLY A 117 -22.26 -7.33 25.85
C GLY A 117 -21.35 -6.20 25.35
N LYS A 118 -20.03 -6.45 25.23
CA LYS A 118 -19.04 -5.46 24.80
C LYS A 118 -18.13 -6.02 23.73
N PRO A 119 -17.80 -5.24 22.67
CA PRO A 119 -16.80 -5.65 21.70
C PRO A 119 -15.41 -5.75 22.37
N LYS A 120 -14.54 -6.58 21.85
CA LYS A 120 -13.15 -6.72 22.35
C LYS A 120 -12.33 -5.44 22.15
N GLY A 121 -12.62 -4.71 21.08
CA GLY A 121 -11.96 -3.44 20.75
C GLY A 121 -12.59 -2.82 19.50
N PRO A 122 -12.05 -1.68 19.01
CA PRO A 122 -12.59 -0.95 17.86
C PRO A 122 -12.53 -1.70 16.53
N LEU A 123 -11.75 -2.78 16.45
CA LEU A 123 -11.64 -3.62 15.26
C LEU A 123 -12.32 -4.99 15.45
N HIS A 124 -13.21 -5.12 16.42
CA HIS A 124 -13.89 -6.38 16.74
C HIS A 124 -14.56 -6.99 15.51
N GLY A 125 -14.10 -8.18 15.10
CA GLY A 125 -14.64 -8.92 13.97
C GLY A 125 -14.25 -8.40 12.59
N LEU A 126 -13.35 -7.41 12.49
CA LEU A 126 -12.86 -6.91 11.21
C LEU A 126 -11.79 -7.84 10.63
N PRO A 127 -11.99 -8.43 9.44
CA PRO A 127 -10.93 -9.12 8.72
C PRO A 127 -9.85 -8.14 8.26
N VAL A 128 -8.58 -8.45 8.56
CA VAL A 128 -7.42 -7.63 8.16
C VAL A 128 -6.39 -8.52 7.49
N SER A 129 -5.98 -8.16 6.27
CA SER A 129 -4.89 -8.82 5.56
C SER A 129 -3.53 -8.23 5.91
N LEU A 130 -2.47 -9.00 5.72
CA LEU A 130 -1.11 -8.64 6.08
C LEU A 130 -0.15 -8.94 4.93
N LYS A 131 0.75 -8.01 4.62
CA LYS A 131 1.88 -8.28 3.73
C LYS A 131 2.74 -9.43 4.25
N ASP A 132 3.28 -10.29 3.36
CA ASP A 132 4.15 -11.41 3.76
C ASP A 132 5.53 -10.93 4.27
N GLN A 133 5.49 -9.99 5.18
CA GLN A 133 6.63 -9.47 5.94
C GLN A 133 6.34 -9.53 7.45
N PHE A 134 5.06 -9.67 7.82
CA PHE A 134 4.67 -9.72 9.22
C PHE A 134 4.69 -11.16 9.73
N HIS A 135 5.40 -11.39 10.85
CA HIS A 135 5.35 -12.66 11.54
C HIS A 135 3.99 -12.82 12.23
N VAL A 136 3.31 -13.91 11.91
CA VAL A 136 2.08 -14.37 12.56
C VAL A 136 2.38 -15.71 13.18
N LYS A 137 2.14 -15.87 14.48
CA LYS A 137 2.39 -17.13 15.19
C LYS A 137 1.63 -18.28 14.51
N GLY A 138 2.31 -19.40 14.28
CA GLY A 138 1.79 -20.56 13.57
C GLY A 138 1.96 -20.51 12.05
N VAL A 139 2.21 -19.34 11.46
CA VAL A 139 2.29 -19.11 10.01
C VAL A 139 3.74 -18.87 9.57
N ASP A 140 4.08 -19.31 8.37
CA ASP A 140 5.39 -19.10 7.75
C ASP A 140 5.58 -17.64 7.29
N THR A 141 6.81 -17.18 7.15
CA THR A 141 7.15 -15.85 6.61
C THR A 141 8.34 -15.98 5.69
N THR A 142 8.14 -15.85 4.38
CA THR A 142 9.17 -16.09 3.40
C THR A 142 9.68 -14.83 2.69
N MET A 143 8.95 -13.74 2.71
CA MET A 143 9.23 -12.52 1.93
C MET A 143 9.52 -12.79 0.44
N GLY A 144 8.92 -13.86 -0.11
CA GLY A 144 9.13 -14.28 -1.49
C GLY A 144 10.43 -15.06 -1.76
N TYR A 145 11.31 -15.23 -0.76
CA TYR A 145 12.52 -16.05 -0.90
C TYR A 145 12.21 -17.54 -0.76
N VAL A 146 12.59 -18.34 -1.74
CA VAL A 146 12.46 -19.81 -1.64
C VAL A 146 13.34 -20.36 -0.52
N GLY A 147 14.50 -19.76 -0.29
CA GLY A 147 15.43 -20.17 0.79
C GLY A 147 14.90 -19.91 2.21
N TRP A 148 13.81 -19.16 2.36
CA TRP A 148 13.20 -18.91 3.68
C TRP A 148 12.04 -19.87 4.02
N ILE A 149 11.58 -20.67 3.09
CA ILE A 149 10.51 -21.67 3.33
C ILE A 149 10.93 -22.58 4.48
N GLY A 150 10.09 -22.68 5.51
CA GLY A 150 10.34 -23.54 6.68
C GLY A 150 11.48 -23.07 7.58
N THR A 151 11.87 -21.80 7.53
CA THR A 151 12.95 -21.23 8.34
C THR A 151 12.51 -19.91 9.01
N TYR A 152 13.29 -19.41 9.95
CA TYR A 152 13.15 -18.05 10.43
C TYR A 152 14.14 -17.14 9.68
N GLN A 153 13.66 -16.38 8.69
CA GLN A 153 14.48 -15.46 7.88
C GLN A 153 15.76 -16.13 7.32
N GLY A 154 15.61 -17.32 6.72
CA GLY A 154 16.71 -18.10 6.15
C GLY A 154 17.52 -18.91 7.17
N LYS A 155 17.29 -18.77 8.46
CA LYS A 155 17.99 -19.50 9.52
C LYS A 155 17.25 -20.80 9.84
N LYS A 156 17.87 -21.94 9.49
CA LYS A 156 17.34 -23.27 9.82
C LYS A 156 17.42 -23.50 11.33
N ASP A 157 16.45 -24.25 11.86
CA ASP A 157 16.41 -24.65 13.27
C ASP A 157 16.37 -23.48 14.29
N ASP A 158 16.09 -22.26 13.85
CA ASP A 158 15.89 -21.12 14.72
C ASP A 158 14.56 -21.28 15.50
N PRO A 159 14.58 -21.21 16.85
CA PRO A 159 13.38 -21.46 17.66
C PRO A 159 12.27 -20.41 17.45
N ARG A 160 12.55 -19.30 16.79
CA ARG A 160 11.55 -18.28 16.46
C ARG A 160 10.68 -18.65 15.26
N HIS A 161 11.07 -19.63 14.45
CA HIS A 161 10.27 -20.08 13.31
C HIS A 161 8.84 -20.43 13.74
N ARG A 162 7.85 -19.78 13.16
CA ARG A 162 6.41 -19.90 13.50
C ARG A 162 6.03 -19.60 14.96
N VAL A 163 6.98 -19.08 15.77
CA VAL A 163 6.74 -18.67 17.16
C VAL A 163 6.75 -17.17 17.30
N ALA A 164 7.60 -16.49 16.51
CA ALA A 164 7.67 -15.04 16.49
C ALA A 164 6.35 -14.41 16.04
N GLU A 165 6.03 -13.27 16.62
CA GLU A 165 4.90 -12.43 16.24
C GLU A 165 5.34 -10.97 16.15
N SER A 166 4.97 -10.27 15.07
CA SER A 166 5.25 -8.83 14.92
C SER A 166 4.38 -8.02 15.87
N GLU A 167 4.90 -6.92 16.38
CA GLU A 167 4.17 -6.05 17.31
C GLU A 167 2.82 -5.58 16.74
N LEU A 168 2.78 -5.17 15.46
CA LEU A 168 1.54 -4.85 14.77
C LEU A 168 0.51 -5.99 14.86
N VAL A 169 0.93 -7.24 14.73
CA VAL A 169 0.05 -8.43 14.77
C VAL A 169 -0.54 -8.61 16.18
N ARG A 170 0.29 -8.44 17.21
CA ARG A 170 -0.14 -8.47 18.61
C ARG A 170 -1.21 -7.41 18.89
N GLU A 171 -0.99 -6.20 18.42
CA GLU A 171 -1.92 -5.08 18.61
C GLU A 171 -3.24 -5.29 17.88
N LEU A 172 -3.21 -5.72 16.61
CA LEU A 172 -4.41 -6.04 15.83
C LEU A 172 -5.28 -7.09 16.53
N ARG A 173 -4.66 -8.16 17.06
CA ARG A 173 -5.37 -9.20 17.82
C ARG A 173 -6.00 -8.64 19.10
N SER A 174 -5.29 -7.76 19.82
CA SER A 174 -5.80 -7.14 21.05
C SER A 174 -6.99 -6.23 20.79
N LEU A 175 -7.02 -5.57 19.61
CA LEU A 175 -8.10 -4.72 19.14
C LEU A 175 -9.32 -5.48 18.60
N GLY A 176 -9.23 -6.81 18.50
CA GLY A 176 -10.32 -7.67 18.03
C GLY A 176 -10.36 -7.87 16.53
N ALA A 177 -9.30 -7.54 15.79
CA ALA A 177 -9.21 -7.84 14.36
C ALA A 177 -9.04 -9.35 14.11
N VAL A 178 -9.57 -9.83 12.99
CA VAL A 178 -9.43 -11.21 12.52
C VAL A 178 -8.40 -11.25 11.39
N LEU A 179 -7.23 -11.84 11.67
CA LEU A 179 -6.19 -12.05 10.69
C LEU A 179 -6.44 -13.39 9.98
N PHE A 180 -6.42 -13.43 8.65
CA PHE A 180 -6.88 -14.60 7.89
C PHE A 180 -5.96 -15.00 6.73
N CYS A 181 -5.10 -14.10 6.26
CA CYS A 181 -4.16 -14.38 5.18
C CYS A 181 -2.95 -13.44 5.21
N LYS A 182 -1.88 -13.86 4.54
CA LYS A 182 -0.78 -12.98 4.16
C LYS A 182 -0.71 -12.86 2.64
N THR A 183 -0.26 -11.72 2.14
CA THR A 183 -0.34 -11.36 0.73
C THR A 183 1.01 -11.36 0.05
N SER A 184 0.99 -11.59 -1.27
CA SER A 184 2.18 -11.75 -2.11
C SER A 184 3.02 -10.47 -2.19
N VAL A 185 4.32 -10.68 -2.25
CA VAL A 185 5.36 -9.65 -2.31
C VAL A 185 6.38 -10.00 -3.42
N PRO A 186 7.12 -9.04 -3.97
CA PRO A 186 8.29 -9.37 -4.79
C PRO A 186 9.39 -9.97 -3.91
N VAL A 187 10.17 -10.89 -4.46
CA VAL A 187 11.41 -11.32 -3.81
C VAL A 187 12.25 -10.07 -3.49
N THR A 188 12.89 -10.03 -2.33
CA THR A 188 13.67 -8.90 -1.79
C THR A 188 12.89 -7.68 -1.29
N LEU A 189 11.62 -7.53 -1.61
CA LEU A 189 10.79 -6.33 -1.38
C LEU A 189 11.26 -5.03 -2.08
N MET A 190 12.30 -5.08 -2.88
CA MET A 190 12.95 -3.90 -3.49
C MET A 190 12.51 -3.64 -4.94
N ALA A 191 11.29 -4.02 -5.28
CA ALA A 191 10.74 -3.84 -6.63
C ALA A 191 9.37 -3.14 -6.60
N GLY A 192 9.10 -2.35 -7.65
CA GLY A 192 7.81 -1.70 -7.87
C GLY A 192 6.77 -2.57 -8.58
N GLU A 193 7.09 -3.83 -8.83
CA GLU A 193 6.22 -4.90 -9.34
C GLU A 193 6.28 -6.09 -8.39
N THR A 194 5.23 -6.91 -8.33
CA THR A 194 5.18 -8.06 -7.40
C THR A 194 5.33 -9.37 -8.15
N ALA A 195 6.51 -9.99 -8.02
CA ALA A 195 6.84 -11.30 -8.58
C ALA A 195 7.80 -12.06 -7.65
N ASN A 196 7.53 -13.36 -7.45
CA ASN A 196 8.41 -14.28 -6.74
C ASN A 196 8.24 -15.70 -7.28
N HIS A 197 9.18 -16.60 -6.99
CA HIS A 197 9.13 -17.97 -7.51
C HIS A 197 8.09 -18.85 -6.78
N ILE A 198 7.65 -18.48 -5.59
CA ILE A 198 6.66 -19.25 -4.81
C ILE A 198 5.27 -19.04 -5.41
N ILE A 199 4.82 -17.80 -5.58
CA ILE A 199 3.46 -17.45 -6.02
C ILE A 199 3.39 -17.17 -7.52
N GLY A 200 4.45 -16.63 -8.10
CA GLY A 200 4.49 -16.12 -9.46
C GLY A 200 4.27 -14.61 -9.49
N TYR A 201 3.71 -14.12 -10.58
CA TYR A 201 3.39 -12.69 -10.79
C TYR A 201 2.01 -12.37 -10.24
N THR A 202 1.89 -11.27 -9.50
CA THR A 202 0.62 -10.74 -9.00
C THR A 202 0.07 -9.70 -9.96
N TRP A 203 -1.08 -10.01 -10.55
CA TRP A 203 -1.70 -9.19 -11.58
C TRP A 203 -2.60 -8.09 -11.01
N ASN A 204 -2.69 -6.98 -11.73
CA ASN A 204 -3.66 -5.94 -11.43
C ASN A 204 -5.08 -6.46 -11.72
N PRO A 205 -6.01 -6.46 -10.75
CA PRO A 205 -7.33 -7.03 -10.95
C PRO A 205 -8.23 -6.20 -11.88
N LYS A 206 -8.00 -4.89 -11.93
CA LYS A 206 -8.76 -3.96 -12.79
C LYS A 206 -8.30 -4.05 -14.25
N ASN A 207 -7.02 -4.36 -14.46
CA ASN A 207 -6.47 -4.61 -15.80
C ASN A 207 -5.34 -5.66 -15.73
N ARG A 208 -5.65 -6.90 -16.04
CA ARG A 208 -4.73 -8.05 -15.96
C ARG A 208 -3.59 -8.05 -16.98
N ASN A 209 -3.50 -7.03 -17.84
CA ASN A 209 -2.31 -6.79 -18.67
C ASN A 209 -1.23 -6.01 -17.90
N LEU A 210 -1.55 -5.52 -16.70
CA LEU A 210 -0.71 -4.62 -15.92
C LEU A 210 -0.34 -5.21 -14.56
N SER A 211 0.65 -4.60 -13.93
CA SER A 211 1.13 -4.91 -12.59
C SER A 211 0.17 -4.39 -11.51
N SER A 212 0.07 -5.13 -10.40
CA SER A 212 -0.55 -4.64 -9.16
C SER A 212 0.35 -3.66 -8.38
N GLY A 213 1.54 -3.35 -8.91
CA GLY A 213 2.55 -2.58 -8.20
C GLY A 213 3.35 -3.41 -7.19
N GLY A 214 4.18 -2.74 -6.40
CA GLY A 214 5.04 -3.37 -5.39
C GLY A 214 5.60 -2.36 -4.38
N SER A 215 6.10 -2.88 -3.28
CA SER A 215 6.25 -4.29 -2.89
C SER A 215 5.04 -4.86 -2.13
N SER A 216 4.02 -4.08 -1.78
CA SER A 216 2.76 -4.59 -1.19
C SER A 216 1.71 -4.88 -2.28
N GLY A 217 2.11 -5.47 -3.41
CA GLY A 217 1.20 -5.66 -4.56
C GLY A 217 0.11 -6.69 -4.30
N GLY A 218 0.39 -7.69 -3.48
CA GLY A 218 -0.63 -8.65 -3.03
C GLY A 218 -1.73 -7.99 -2.20
N GLU A 219 -1.39 -7.04 -1.30
CA GLU A 219 -2.36 -6.22 -0.57
C GLU A 219 -3.20 -5.39 -1.54
N GLY A 220 -2.53 -4.67 -2.46
CA GLY A 220 -3.22 -3.87 -3.47
C GLY A 220 -4.23 -4.67 -4.28
N ALA A 221 -3.83 -5.82 -4.80
CA ALA A 221 -4.69 -6.68 -5.60
C ALA A 221 -5.86 -7.29 -4.80
N LEU A 222 -5.59 -7.78 -3.57
CA LEU A 222 -6.60 -8.38 -2.72
C LEU A 222 -7.69 -7.38 -2.31
N ILE A 223 -7.28 -6.19 -1.84
CA ILE A 223 -8.20 -5.15 -1.38
C ILE A 223 -9.01 -4.59 -2.56
N ALA A 224 -8.41 -4.42 -3.73
CA ALA A 224 -9.13 -3.99 -4.93
C ALA A 224 -10.19 -5.00 -5.40
N LEU A 225 -9.99 -6.30 -5.15
CA LEU A 225 -10.98 -7.35 -5.34
C LEU A 225 -11.99 -7.47 -4.20
N ARG A 226 -11.90 -6.58 -3.18
CA ARG A 226 -12.72 -6.67 -1.97
C ARG A 226 -12.56 -8.02 -1.23
N GLY A 227 -11.43 -8.70 -1.44
CA GLY A 227 -11.06 -9.90 -0.70
C GLY A 227 -10.51 -9.59 0.71
N SER A 228 -10.24 -8.33 1.00
CA SER A 228 -10.04 -7.73 2.33
C SER A 228 -10.57 -6.31 2.32
N PRO A 229 -11.20 -5.81 3.39
CA PRO A 229 -11.65 -4.41 3.45
C PRO A 229 -10.50 -3.44 3.65
N ALA A 230 -9.46 -3.90 4.34
CA ALA A 230 -8.25 -3.15 4.65
C ALA A 230 -7.12 -4.10 5.09
N GLY A 231 -5.89 -3.63 5.05
CA GLY A 231 -4.71 -4.40 5.45
C GLY A 231 -3.48 -3.52 5.63
N PHE A 232 -2.34 -4.15 5.94
CA PHE A 232 -1.10 -3.45 6.19
C PHE A 232 0.03 -3.89 5.26
N GLY A 233 0.71 -2.89 4.71
CA GLY A 233 1.95 -3.03 3.97
C GLY A 233 3.11 -2.31 4.65
N THR A 234 4.24 -2.24 3.95
CA THR A 234 5.42 -1.48 4.36
C THR A 234 5.91 -0.60 3.22
N ASP A 235 6.57 0.51 3.55
CA ASP A 235 7.01 1.50 2.57
C ASP A 235 8.39 2.06 2.92
N ILE A 236 9.40 1.65 2.16
CA ILE A 236 10.76 2.22 2.21
C ILE A 236 11.03 3.13 1.01
N GLY A 237 10.31 2.95 -0.10
CA GLY A 237 10.51 3.68 -1.34
C GLY A 237 9.24 3.89 -2.17
N GLY A 238 8.05 3.63 -1.58
CA GLY A 238 6.75 3.73 -2.25
C GLY A 238 5.89 2.47 -2.11
N SER A 239 6.35 1.47 -1.35
CA SER A 239 5.80 0.12 -1.37
C SER A 239 4.39 -0.05 -0.75
N VAL A 240 3.80 0.95 -0.12
CA VAL A 240 2.36 1.08 0.20
C VAL A 240 1.67 1.91 -0.87
N ARG A 241 2.28 3.01 -1.26
CA ARG A 241 1.70 4.03 -2.14
C ARG A 241 1.56 3.57 -3.58
N ILE A 242 2.58 2.90 -4.14
CA ILE A 242 2.55 2.38 -5.51
C ILE A 242 1.42 1.37 -5.69
N PRO A 243 1.29 0.30 -4.86
CA PRO A 243 0.15 -0.61 -4.96
C PRO A 243 -1.20 0.06 -4.74
N ALA A 244 -1.31 1.01 -3.80
CA ALA A 244 -2.55 1.76 -3.58
C ALA A 244 -2.95 2.52 -4.85
N SER A 245 -2.03 3.25 -5.46
CA SER A 245 -2.26 4.02 -6.69
C SER A 245 -2.66 3.11 -7.87
N PHE A 246 -1.92 2.02 -8.10
CA PHE A 246 -2.16 1.12 -9.23
C PHE A 246 -3.47 0.33 -9.14
N ASN A 247 -4.00 0.17 -7.93
CA ASN A 247 -5.23 -0.59 -7.69
C ASN A 247 -6.44 0.30 -7.31
N GLY A 248 -6.31 1.63 -7.36
CA GLY A 248 -7.41 2.56 -7.06
C GLY A 248 -7.84 2.54 -5.59
N LEU A 249 -6.88 2.46 -4.67
CA LEU A 249 -7.07 2.37 -3.23
C LEU A 249 -6.51 3.58 -2.50
N PHE A 250 -6.89 3.68 -1.23
CA PHE A 250 -6.24 4.56 -0.27
C PHE A 250 -5.05 3.86 0.37
N GLY A 251 -3.91 4.57 0.47
CA GLY A 251 -2.71 4.03 1.10
C GLY A 251 -1.92 5.14 1.79
N LEU A 252 -1.57 4.94 3.07
CA LEU A 252 -0.83 5.90 3.87
C LEU A 252 0.60 5.42 4.12
N ARG A 253 1.58 6.22 3.73
CA ARG A 253 2.94 6.19 4.24
C ARG A 253 3.03 7.18 5.39
N PRO A 254 2.95 6.74 6.66
CA PRO A 254 3.16 7.64 7.80
C PRO A 254 4.64 7.94 7.98
N SER A 255 4.98 8.96 8.76
CA SER A 255 6.34 9.25 9.19
C SER A 255 6.91 8.09 10.01
N ALA A 256 8.23 7.89 9.96
CA ALA A 256 8.89 6.86 10.76
C ALA A 256 8.62 7.05 12.26
N GLY A 257 8.34 5.94 12.93
CA GLY A 257 8.01 5.90 14.35
C GLY A 257 6.54 6.16 14.68
N ARG A 258 5.65 6.36 13.69
CA ARG A 258 4.21 6.49 13.94
C ARG A 258 3.49 5.15 14.10
N MET A 259 4.01 4.12 13.46
CA MET A 259 3.47 2.75 13.52
C MET A 259 4.56 1.81 14.02
N PRO A 260 4.21 0.75 14.77
CA PRO A 260 5.19 -0.19 15.30
C PRO A 260 5.81 -1.00 14.15
N TYR A 261 7.14 -1.09 14.12
CA TYR A 261 7.89 -1.86 13.13
C TYR A 261 8.57 -3.10 13.73
N GLU A 262 8.60 -3.21 15.06
CA GLU A 262 9.25 -4.29 15.79
C GLU A 262 8.72 -5.66 15.35
N GLY A 263 9.65 -6.58 15.12
CA GLY A 263 9.35 -7.96 14.71
C GLY A 263 8.87 -8.10 13.26
N ALA A 264 8.94 -7.06 12.41
CA ALA A 264 8.75 -7.23 10.97
C ALA A 264 10.00 -7.90 10.35
N ALA A 265 9.80 -8.85 9.43
CA ALA A 265 10.91 -9.48 8.73
C ALA A 265 11.59 -8.50 7.77
N ASN A 266 12.93 -8.50 7.74
CA ASN A 266 13.72 -7.67 6.84
C ASN A 266 14.90 -8.46 6.27
N SER A 267 15.32 -8.12 5.06
CA SER A 267 16.60 -8.55 4.50
C SER A 267 17.61 -7.43 4.72
N ILE A 268 17.55 -6.28 4.70
CA ILE A 268 18.56 -5.25 5.02
C ILE A 268 18.32 -4.73 6.45
N ASP A 269 18.27 -5.65 7.40
CA ASP A 269 17.99 -5.28 8.79
C ASP A 269 19.14 -4.47 9.41
N GLY A 270 18.79 -3.45 10.22
CA GLY A 270 19.77 -2.53 10.81
C GLY A 270 20.15 -1.34 9.92
N GLN A 271 19.63 -1.23 8.71
CA GLN A 271 19.79 -0.07 7.84
C GLN A 271 18.99 1.12 8.39
N ASN A 272 19.66 2.22 8.76
CA ASN A 272 19.07 3.40 9.40
C ASN A 272 19.08 4.66 8.50
N THR A 273 19.61 4.58 7.29
CA THR A 273 19.72 5.76 6.42
C THR A 273 18.36 6.17 5.88
N ILE A 274 17.57 5.21 5.40
CA ILE A 274 16.17 5.40 4.99
C ILE A 274 15.32 4.39 5.76
N LEU A 275 14.46 4.87 6.63
CA LEU A 275 13.62 3.98 7.45
C LEU A 275 12.42 3.47 6.64
N SER A 276 12.22 2.17 6.68
CA SER A 276 10.96 1.56 6.26
C SER A 276 9.89 1.85 7.32
N VAL A 277 8.64 1.98 6.87
CA VAL A 277 7.49 2.23 7.74
C VAL A 277 6.36 1.25 7.42
N ILE A 278 5.55 0.96 8.40
CA ILE A 278 4.28 0.25 8.21
C ILE A 278 3.19 1.27 7.88
N GLY A 279 2.35 0.92 6.91
CA GLY A 279 1.22 1.76 6.52
C GLY A 279 -0.01 0.97 6.12
N PRO A 280 -1.22 1.45 6.44
CA PRO A 280 -2.47 0.84 6.03
C PRO A 280 -2.78 1.09 4.55
N LEU A 281 -3.45 0.09 3.94
CA LEU A 281 -4.17 0.21 2.66
C LEU A 281 -5.65 -0.11 2.95
N ALA A 282 -6.57 0.60 2.29
CA ALA A 282 -8.01 0.39 2.50
C ALA A 282 -8.83 0.77 1.26
N THR A 283 -10.06 0.28 1.22
CA THR A 283 -11.03 0.63 0.20
C THR A 283 -11.64 2.01 0.39
N SER A 284 -11.54 2.57 1.61
CA SER A 284 -12.02 3.91 1.96
C SER A 284 -11.03 4.64 2.85
N ILE A 285 -11.08 5.98 2.81
CA ILE A 285 -10.25 6.81 3.70
C ILE A 285 -10.68 6.66 5.17
N GLY A 286 -11.97 6.42 5.42
CA GLY A 286 -12.48 6.12 6.76
C GLY A 286 -11.88 4.84 7.33
N GLY A 287 -11.80 3.77 6.53
CA GLY A 287 -11.16 2.52 6.91
C GLY A 287 -9.67 2.68 7.20
N LEU A 288 -8.96 3.44 6.37
CA LEU A 288 -7.55 3.76 6.60
C LEU A 288 -7.34 4.50 7.93
N LYS A 289 -8.15 5.53 8.20
CA LYS A 289 -8.13 6.31 9.44
C LYS A 289 -8.46 5.46 10.66
N LEU A 290 -9.47 4.58 10.54
CA LEU A 290 -9.85 3.64 11.59
C LEU A 290 -8.66 2.77 12.00
N LEU A 291 -7.99 2.11 11.05
CA LEU A 291 -6.83 1.26 11.32
C LEU A 291 -5.69 2.04 11.99
N PHE A 292 -5.38 3.22 11.46
CA PHE A 292 -4.30 4.04 11.99
C PHE A 292 -4.55 4.50 13.43
N LYS A 293 -5.77 5.01 13.70
CA LYS A 293 -6.18 5.41 15.08
C LYS A 293 -6.22 4.23 16.03
N ALA A 294 -6.71 3.08 15.59
CA ALA A 294 -6.82 1.89 16.42
C ALA A 294 -5.44 1.42 16.90
N ILE A 295 -4.44 1.35 16.00
CA ILE A 295 -3.07 0.98 16.38
C ILE A 295 -2.46 2.01 17.35
N LEU A 296 -2.59 3.31 17.08
CA LEU A 296 -2.08 4.34 18.00
C LEU A 296 -2.70 4.27 19.39
N SER A 297 -3.95 3.78 19.53
CA SER A 297 -4.61 3.60 20.81
C SER A 297 -4.00 2.48 21.68
N GLN A 298 -3.15 1.61 21.09
CA GLN A 298 -2.43 0.56 21.80
C GLN A 298 -1.09 1.05 22.38
N GLU A 299 -0.74 2.31 22.18
CA GLU A 299 0.50 2.91 22.64
C GLU A 299 1.76 2.12 22.18
N PRO A 300 1.96 1.93 20.84
CA PRO A 300 3.03 1.08 20.30
C PRO A 300 4.43 1.42 20.84
N TRP A 301 4.66 2.65 21.28
CA TRP A 301 5.91 3.08 21.90
C TRP A 301 6.23 2.41 23.25
N GLN A 302 5.30 1.68 23.83
CA GLN A 302 5.56 0.86 25.03
C GLN A 302 6.28 -0.45 24.70
N TYR A 303 6.23 -0.89 23.44
CA TYR A 303 6.69 -2.20 23.00
C TYR A 303 7.69 -2.15 21.84
N ASP A 304 7.69 -1.07 21.05
CA ASP A 304 8.64 -0.82 19.97
C ASP A 304 9.50 0.40 20.30
N PRO A 305 10.82 0.22 20.53
CA PRO A 305 11.73 1.31 20.90
C PRO A 305 11.91 2.38 19.81
N LEU A 306 11.51 2.08 18.57
CA LEU A 306 11.56 3.04 17.45
C LEU A 306 10.25 3.82 17.29
N SER A 307 9.19 3.44 17.99
CA SER A 307 7.92 4.15 17.97
C SER A 307 7.95 5.41 18.83
N LEU A 308 7.40 6.49 18.29
CA LEU A 308 7.31 7.77 18.99
C LEU A 308 6.10 7.79 19.94
N PRO A 309 6.24 8.32 21.18
CA PRO A 309 5.12 8.48 22.11
C PRO A 309 4.19 9.62 21.65
N LEU A 310 3.52 9.40 20.53
CA LEU A 310 2.68 10.38 19.85
C LEU A 310 1.33 9.75 19.49
N PRO A 311 0.30 9.91 20.35
CA PRO A 311 -1.05 9.42 20.07
C PRO A 311 -1.69 10.19 18.91
N TRP A 312 -2.91 9.79 18.52
CA TRP A 312 -3.72 10.58 17.58
C TRP A 312 -4.01 11.96 18.16
N ARG A 313 -3.79 13.01 17.35
CA ARG A 313 -3.94 14.41 17.76
C ARG A 313 -5.26 14.99 17.25
N ASP A 314 -6.31 14.89 18.06
CA ASP A 314 -7.63 15.41 17.72
C ASP A 314 -7.63 16.95 17.54
N ASP A 315 -6.73 17.66 18.22
CA ASP A 315 -6.55 19.10 18.06
C ASP A 315 -6.08 19.48 16.66
N ILE A 316 -5.14 18.70 16.07
CA ILE A 316 -4.66 18.89 14.70
C ILE A 316 -5.75 18.57 13.68
N GLU A 317 -6.49 17.46 13.89
CA GLU A 317 -7.63 17.10 13.05
C GLU A 317 -8.67 18.22 13.06
N ASN A 318 -9.11 18.67 14.23
CA ASN A 318 -10.13 19.70 14.40
C ASN A 318 -9.69 21.05 13.82
N LYS A 319 -8.44 21.44 14.04
CA LYS A 319 -7.86 22.66 13.43
C LYS A 319 -7.87 22.58 11.91
N THR A 320 -7.58 21.42 11.35
CA THR A 320 -7.60 21.23 9.89
C THR A 320 -9.04 21.30 9.35
N LYS A 321 -10.01 20.68 10.02
CA LYS A 321 -11.44 20.79 9.69
C LYS A 321 -11.92 22.24 9.73
N GLN A 322 -11.47 23.00 10.73
CA GLN A 322 -11.78 24.42 10.83
C GLN A 322 -11.22 25.19 9.63
N LEU A 323 -9.95 24.98 9.26
CA LEU A 323 -9.32 25.60 8.09
C LEU A 323 -10.08 25.30 6.79
N ILE A 324 -10.60 24.07 6.64
CA ILE A 324 -11.37 23.66 5.46
C ILE A 324 -12.73 24.39 5.43
N SER A 325 -13.40 24.52 6.57
CA SER A 325 -14.75 25.12 6.67
C SER A 325 -14.77 26.64 6.59
N GLU A 326 -13.63 27.31 6.85
CA GLU A 326 -13.54 28.76 6.82
C GLU A 326 -13.58 29.31 5.39
N LYS A 327 -14.49 30.26 5.12
CA LYS A 327 -14.67 30.89 3.79
C LYS A 327 -13.75 32.10 3.53
N SER A 328 -12.95 32.50 4.52
CA SER A 328 -12.03 33.65 4.38
C SER A 328 -10.85 33.32 3.47
N THR A 329 -10.47 34.22 2.59
CA THR A 329 -9.27 34.08 1.73
C THR A 329 -7.99 33.89 2.52
N ALA A 330 -7.89 34.46 3.72
CA ALA A 330 -6.73 34.29 4.60
C ALA A 330 -6.63 32.92 5.27
N SER A 331 -7.72 32.18 5.32
CA SER A 331 -7.82 30.88 6.01
C SER A 331 -7.85 29.67 5.06
N ARG A 332 -7.93 29.90 3.73
CA ARG A 332 -7.99 28.83 2.72
C ARG A 332 -6.74 27.96 2.72
N LEU A 333 -6.91 26.69 2.36
CA LEU A 333 -5.78 25.81 2.10
C LEU A 333 -4.99 26.27 0.86
N SER A 334 -3.70 26.08 0.92
CA SER A 334 -2.77 26.34 -0.19
C SER A 334 -2.06 25.05 -0.55
N PHE A 335 -2.06 24.68 -1.84
CA PHE A 335 -1.47 23.44 -2.32
C PHE A 335 -0.27 23.71 -3.23
N GLY A 336 0.77 22.88 -3.08
CA GLY A 336 1.80 22.72 -4.08
C GLY A 336 1.34 21.69 -5.12
N ILE A 337 1.59 21.94 -6.41
CA ILE A 337 1.37 20.95 -7.48
C ILE A 337 2.73 20.60 -8.06
N MET A 338 3.13 19.34 -7.92
CA MET A 338 4.33 18.80 -8.53
C MET A 338 3.94 18.01 -9.78
N ARG A 339 4.12 18.59 -10.96
CA ARG A 339 3.73 17.97 -12.23
C ARG A 339 4.69 16.87 -12.69
N HIS A 340 5.98 17.06 -12.42
CA HIS A 340 7.05 16.11 -12.70
C HIS A 340 8.22 16.31 -11.73
N ASP A 341 9.10 15.32 -11.63
CA ASP A 341 10.25 15.35 -10.72
C ASP A 341 11.55 15.90 -11.34
N GLY A 342 11.48 16.45 -12.54
CA GLY A 342 12.62 16.98 -13.29
C GLY A 342 13.41 15.90 -14.04
N LEU A 343 13.04 14.64 -13.94
CA LEU A 343 13.68 13.51 -14.63
C LEU A 343 12.74 12.78 -15.59
N VAL A 344 11.49 12.63 -15.20
CA VAL A 344 10.46 11.90 -15.97
C VAL A 344 9.15 12.67 -15.90
N GLU A 345 8.53 12.94 -17.03
CA GLU A 345 7.12 13.38 -17.07
C GLU A 345 6.17 12.19 -16.95
N PRO A 346 5.03 12.37 -16.27
CA PRO A 346 3.99 11.34 -16.22
C PRO A 346 3.38 11.07 -17.60
N GLN A 347 2.94 9.83 -17.80
CA GLN A 347 2.15 9.41 -18.94
C GLN A 347 0.77 10.12 -18.98
N PRO A 348 0.09 10.18 -20.13
CA PRO A 348 -1.12 10.97 -20.31
C PRO A 348 -2.22 10.79 -19.25
N PRO A 349 -2.58 9.58 -18.78
CA PRO A 349 -3.63 9.43 -17.77
C PRO A 349 -3.30 10.12 -16.43
N VAL A 350 -2.02 10.10 -16.03
CA VAL A 350 -1.57 10.73 -14.78
C VAL A 350 -1.50 12.25 -14.93
N LYS A 351 -1.08 12.76 -16.10
CA LYS A 351 -1.12 14.21 -16.41
C LYS A 351 -2.55 14.75 -16.32
N VAL A 352 -3.50 14.06 -16.93
CA VAL A 352 -4.93 14.43 -16.88
C VAL A 352 -5.45 14.45 -15.45
N ALA A 353 -5.06 13.50 -14.61
CA ALA A 353 -5.46 13.48 -13.20
C ALA A 353 -4.90 14.68 -12.42
N ILE A 354 -3.65 15.10 -12.70
CA ILE A 354 -3.06 16.30 -12.09
C ILE A 354 -3.80 17.56 -12.53
N ASP A 355 -4.05 17.69 -13.82
CA ASP A 355 -4.75 18.86 -14.38
C ASP A 355 -6.19 18.94 -13.82
N PHE A 356 -6.86 17.82 -13.70
CA PHE A 356 -8.19 17.73 -13.10
C PHE A 356 -8.17 18.16 -11.62
N MET A 357 -7.22 17.67 -10.83
CA MET A 357 -7.08 18.11 -9.43
C MET A 357 -6.75 19.59 -9.30
N GLU A 358 -5.87 20.12 -10.15
CA GLU A 358 -5.57 21.56 -10.15
C GLU A 358 -6.82 22.39 -10.50
N HIS A 359 -7.63 21.93 -11.46
CA HIS A 359 -8.89 22.58 -11.81
C HIS A 359 -9.84 22.62 -10.59
N ILE A 360 -10.09 21.49 -9.95
CA ILE A 360 -10.91 21.41 -8.72
C ILE A 360 -10.39 22.40 -7.66
N LEU A 361 -9.10 22.37 -7.37
CA LEU A 361 -8.51 23.23 -6.35
C LEU A 361 -8.67 24.71 -6.67
N ARG A 362 -8.53 25.11 -7.92
CA ARG A 362 -8.72 26.50 -8.37
C ARG A 362 -10.17 26.93 -8.28
N ASP A 363 -11.12 26.08 -8.68
CA ASP A 363 -12.56 26.33 -8.55
C ASP A 363 -12.98 26.52 -7.08
N LEU A 364 -12.39 25.75 -6.19
CA LEU A 364 -12.58 25.89 -4.74
C LEU A 364 -11.84 27.11 -4.15
N GLY A 365 -11.05 27.80 -4.99
CA GLY A 365 -10.29 28.99 -4.62
C GLY A 365 -9.00 28.72 -3.87
N HIS A 366 -8.44 27.51 -3.96
CA HIS A 366 -7.12 27.17 -3.43
C HIS A 366 -5.97 27.58 -4.37
N GLN A 367 -4.75 27.61 -3.87
CA GLN A 367 -3.57 28.07 -4.61
C GLN A 367 -2.56 26.95 -4.89
N CYS A 368 -1.77 27.04 -5.98
CA CYS A 368 -0.85 26.03 -6.48
C CYS A 368 0.54 26.57 -6.91
N ALA A 369 1.67 25.84 -6.62
CA ALA A 369 3.07 26.18 -6.93
C ALA A 369 3.98 24.95 -7.18
N ASP A 370 5.05 25.04 -7.99
CA ASP A 370 5.91 23.93 -8.50
C ASP A 370 7.21 23.60 -7.74
N SER A 371 7.78 22.34 -7.86
CA SER A 371 9.01 21.86 -7.15
C SER A 371 9.80 20.69 -7.77
N SER A 372 11.11 20.43 -7.39
CA SER A 372 12.05 19.38 -7.93
C SER A 372 13.00 18.67 -6.89
N GLN A 373 13.90 17.68 -7.26
CA GLN A 373 14.33 16.51 -6.49
C GLN A 373 15.78 15.96 -6.46
N SER A 374 16.13 14.83 -5.70
CA SER A 374 17.41 14.08 -5.57
C SER A 374 17.41 12.61 -5.03
N LYS A 375 18.55 11.83 -5.06
CA LYS A 375 18.71 10.35 -4.93
C LYS A 375 19.60 9.87 -3.77
N ILE A 376 19.21 8.80 -2.96
CA ILE A 376 20.09 7.96 -2.09
C ILE A 376 19.42 6.61 -1.71
N TYR A 377 19.87 5.45 -2.22
CA TYR A 377 19.45 4.08 -1.85
C TYR A 377 20.56 3.07 -2.19
N ASN A 378 20.72 1.94 -1.49
CA ASN A 378 21.74 0.87 -1.61
C ASN A 378 23.12 1.19 -0.98
N LEU A 379 23.27 0.84 0.31
CA LEU A 379 24.51 1.10 1.05
C LEU A 379 25.49 -0.09 1.05
N ASP A 380 24.97 -1.33 0.96
CA ASP A 380 25.73 -2.57 0.99
C ASP A 380 26.04 -3.16 -0.40
N GLY A 381 25.71 -2.41 -1.46
CA GLY A 381 25.87 -2.91 -2.82
C GLY A 381 24.96 -4.08 -3.18
N GLY A 382 23.90 -4.34 -2.39
CA GLY A 382 22.95 -5.43 -2.62
C GLY A 382 23.41 -6.80 -2.10
N GLU A 383 24.52 -6.88 -1.34
CA GLU A 383 25.10 -8.15 -0.87
C GLU A 383 24.11 -8.93 0.01
N ASP A 384 23.44 -8.26 0.94
CA ASP A 384 22.46 -8.89 1.83
C ASP A 384 21.33 -9.54 1.03
N LEU A 385 20.72 -8.79 0.10
CA LEU A 385 19.65 -9.30 -0.77
C LEU A 385 20.10 -10.51 -1.60
N LEU A 386 21.30 -10.44 -2.20
CA LEU A 386 21.87 -11.53 -2.99
C LEU A 386 22.19 -12.76 -2.14
N SER A 387 22.61 -12.58 -0.88
CA SER A 387 22.89 -13.68 0.05
C SER A 387 21.63 -14.49 0.34
N HIS A 388 20.48 -13.83 0.52
CA HIS A 388 19.20 -14.51 0.73
C HIS A 388 18.69 -15.27 -0.50
N ILE A 389 18.89 -14.72 -1.70
CA ILE A 389 18.61 -15.43 -2.97
C ILE A 389 19.51 -16.67 -3.09
N ALA A 390 20.76 -16.57 -2.71
CA ALA A 390 21.74 -17.67 -2.78
C ALA A 390 21.40 -18.84 -1.83
N LEU A 391 20.62 -18.65 -0.77
CA LEU A 391 20.23 -19.74 0.15
C LEU A 391 19.53 -20.91 -0.55
N SER A 392 18.74 -20.63 -1.55
CA SER A 392 18.05 -21.65 -2.36
C SER A 392 18.75 -21.92 -3.68
N GLY A 393 19.57 -20.98 -4.16
CA GLY A 393 20.12 -20.97 -5.51
C GLY A 393 19.06 -20.66 -6.58
N GLU A 394 17.97 -19.99 -6.21
CA GLU A 394 16.94 -19.56 -7.14
C GLU A 394 17.47 -18.53 -8.15
N ALA A 395 16.94 -18.55 -9.36
CA ALA A 395 17.30 -17.57 -10.38
C ALA A 395 16.73 -16.18 -10.04
N GLN A 396 17.42 -15.12 -10.41
CA GLN A 396 16.87 -13.77 -10.29
C GLN A 396 15.68 -13.57 -11.25
N ILE A 397 14.65 -12.88 -10.79
CA ILE A 397 13.49 -12.50 -11.59
C ILE A 397 13.79 -11.12 -12.19
N PRO A 398 13.65 -10.92 -13.53
CA PRO A 398 14.04 -9.66 -14.18
C PRO A 398 13.38 -8.40 -13.58
N GLN A 399 12.12 -8.50 -13.13
CA GLN A 399 11.37 -7.39 -12.50
C GLN A 399 11.87 -7.05 -11.09
N CYS A 400 12.61 -7.97 -10.46
CA CYS A 400 13.07 -7.88 -9.07
C CYS A 400 14.59 -8.09 -8.97
N SER A 401 15.33 -7.91 -10.08
CA SER A 401 16.77 -8.15 -10.11
C SER A 401 17.53 -7.18 -9.21
N VAL A 402 18.56 -7.72 -8.56
CA VAL A 402 19.51 -6.98 -7.73
C VAL A 402 20.86 -7.04 -8.41
N GLU A 403 21.38 -5.88 -8.82
CA GLU A 403 22.71 -5.78 -9.38
C GLU A 403 23.75 -5.53 -8.28
N PRO A 404 24.87 -6.26 -8.26
CA PRO A 404 25.96 -5.97 -7.34
C PRO A 404 26.44 -4.53 -7.49
N GLY A 405 26.56 -3.83 -6.40
CA GLY A 405 26.96 -2.42 -6.36
C GLY A 405 28.13 -2.17 -5.43
N LYS A 406 28.36 -0.89 -5.13
CA LYS A 406 29.41 -0.48 -4.22
C LYS A 406 29.03 -0.76 -2.77
N HIS A 407 29.92 -1.40 -2.02
CA HIS A 407 29.87 -1.48 -0.57
C HIS A 407 30.37 -0.18 0.05
N PHE A 408 29.57 0.46 0.88
CA PHE A 408 29.94 1.67 1.58
C PHE A 408 30.49 1.33 2.98
N ASN A 409 31.65 1.85 3.32
CA ASN A 409 32.17 1.73 4.67
C ASN A 409 31.47 2.71 5.63
N ALA A 410 31.66 2.55 6.94
CA ALA A 410 30.99 3.34 7.96
C ALA A 410 31.20 4.88 7.79
N ARG A 411 32.38 5.32 7.32
CA ARG A 411 32.67 6.74 7.07
C ARG A 411 31.86 7.27 5.88
N GLU A 412 31.73 6.49 4.84
CA GLU A 412 30.94 6.82 3.65
C GLU A 412 29.46 6.87 3.98
N VAL A 413 28.95 5.90 4.77
CA VAL A 413 27.56 5.91 5.28
C VAL A 413 27.30 7.15 6.13
N ALA A 414 28.23 7.53 7.01
CA ALA A 414 28.10 8.77 7.80
C ALA A 414 28.06 10.01 6.90
N ALA A 415 28.88 10.07 5.85
CA ALA A 415 28.85 11.15 4.87
C ALA A 415 27.53 11.24 4.10
N LEU A 416 26.96 10.07 3.69
CA LEU A 416 25.64 10.01 3.06
C LEU A 416 24.52 10.51 4.00
N ASN A 417 24.59 10.19 5.28
CA ASN A 417 23.65 10.69 6.29
C ASN A 417 23.75 12.22 6.48
N VAL A 418 24.94 12.82 6.35
CA VAL A 418 25.10 14.27 6.32
C VAL A 418 24.43 14.86 5.09
N GLN A 419 24.69 14.30 3.89
CA GLN A 419 24.06 14.74 2.63
C GLN A 419 22.52 14.64 2.71
N LYS A 420 21.98 13.54 3.25
CA LYS A 420 20.54 13.38 3.49
C LYS A 420 19.98 14.51 4.36
N ARG A 421 20.63 14.80 5.50
CA ARG A 421 20.21 15.88 6.40
C ARG A 421 20.23 17.26 5.73
N GLU A 422 21.26 17.52 4.92
CA GLU A 422 21.36 18.77 4.15
C GLU A 422 20.24 18.86 3.09
N TYR A 423 19.92 17.75 2.43
CA TYR A 423 18.80 17.67 1.50
C TYR A 423 17.46 17.94 2.22
N GLN A 424 17.24 17.30 3.37
CA GLN A 424 16.04 17.53 4.20
C GLN A 424 15.93 19.00 4.61
N LYS A 425 17.05 19.64 4.99
CA LYS A 425 17.07 21.07 5.35
C LYS A 425 16.74 21.98 4.16
N ARG A 426 17.34 21.72 3.00
CA ARG A 426 17.05 22.52 1.78
C ARG A 426 15.58 22.38 1.37
N TYR A 427 15.01 21.18 1.43
CA TYR A 427 13.61 20.97 1.10
C TYR A 427 12.67 21.64 2.11
N MET A 428 13.01 21.59 3.40
CA MET A 428 12.27 22.31 4.45
C MET A 428 12.27 23.82 4.20
N ASP A 429 13.42 24.40 3.85
CA ASP A 429 13.54 25.84 3.52
C ASP A 429 12.72 26.19 2.27
N TYR A 430 12.79 25.35 1.25
CA TYR A 430 11.96 25.48 0.06
C TYR A 430 10.47 25.46 0.43
N TRP A 431 10.00 24.46 1.18
CA TRP A 431 8.61 24.37 1.63
C TRP A 431 8.18 25.62 2.42
N ASN A 432 8.98 26.05 3.38
CA ASN A 432 8.68 27.24 4.16
C ASN A 432 8.70 28.51 3.28
N GLY A 433 9.57 28.57 2.28
CA GLY A 433 9.67 29.65 1.30
C GLY A 433 8.41 29.82 0.43
N THR A 434 7.58 28.79 0.29
CA THR A 434 6.30 28.88 -0.46
C THR A 434 5.32 29.87 0.16
N ALA A 435 5.50 30.26 1.41
CA ALA A 435 4.72 31.32 2.06
C ALA A 435 4.66 32.62 1.25
N ARG A 436 5.72 32.91 0.48
CA ARG A 436 5.79 34.09 -0.42
C ARG A 436 4.93 33.94 -1.67
N LEU A 437 4.51 32.74 -2.00
CA LEU A 437 3.71 32.41 -3.18
C LEU A 437 2.23 32.29 -2.87
N THR A 438 1.87 32.25 -1.58
CA THR A 438 0.49 32.09 -1.12
C THR A 438 -0.10 33.43 -0.68
N THR A 439 -1.39 33.66 -0.96
CA THR A 439 -2.11 34.85 -0.44
C THR A 439 -2.38 34.76 1.05
N THR A 440 -2.27 33.56 1.62
CA THR A 440 -2.44 33.32 3.06
C THR A 440 -1.22 33.77 3.88
N GLY A 441 -0.07 34.02 3.23
CA GLY A 441 1.21 34.28 3.90
C GLY A 441 1.75 33.07 4.69
N ARG A 442 1.08 31.90 4.60
CA ARG A 442 1.54 30.63 5.17
C ARG A 442 2.18 29.77 4.07
N PRO A 443 3.13 28.88 4.40
CA PRO A 443 3.58 27.85 3.48
C PRO A 443 2.40 27.01 2.96
N VAL A 444 2.57 26.34 1.82
CA VAL A 444 1.56 25.38 1.33
C VAL A 444 1.23 24.36 2.41
N ASP A 445 -0.04 24.01 2.49
CA ASP A 445 -0.58 23.08 3.50
C ASP A 445 -0.28 21.63 3.14
N ALA A 446 -0.25 21.31 1.83
CA ALA A 446 0.10 20.01 1.29
C ALA A 446 0.61 20.14 -0.15
N VAL A 447 1.28 19.09 -0.66
CA VAL A 447 1.70 18.99 -2.06
C VAL A 447 0.99 17.79 -2.70
N ILE A 448 0.41 18.00 -3.88
CA ILE A 448 -0.15 16.93 -4.72
C ILE A 448 0.86 16.62 -5.82
N CYS A 449 1.13 15.33 -6.02
CA CYS A 449 2.01 14.88 -7.08
C CYS A 449 1.64 13.46 -7.57
N PRO A 450 2.19 13.02 -8.72
CA PRO A 450 2.11 11.63 -9.14
C PRO A 450 2.67 10.67 -8.10
N THR A 451 2.13 9.46 -8.03
CA THR A 451 2.73 8.35 -7.26
C THR A 451 3.76 7.61 -8.12
N ALA A 452 3.51 7.52 -9.40
CA ALA A 452 4.41 6.94 -10.41
C ALA A 452 4.17 7.67 -11.74
N PRO A 453 5.07 7.53 -12.73
CA PRO A 453 4.82 8.11 -14.06
C PRO A 453 3.63 7.46 -14.79
N HIS A 454 3.16 6.30 -14.38
CA HIS A 454 2.12 5.50 -15.03
C HIS A 454 0.89 5.30 -14.13
N ALA A 455 -0.26 5.04 -14.73
CA ALA A 455 -1.50 4.66 -14.03
C ALA A 455 -1.34 3.30 -13.31
N ALA A 456 -0.77 2.32 -14.00
CA ALA A 456 -0.16 1.08 -13.54
C ALA A 456 1.03 0.83 -14.46
N VAL A 457 1.61 -0.38 -14.52
CA VAL A 457 2.76 -0.61 -15.40
C VAL A 457 2.64 -1.94 -16.14
N ILE A 458 3.01 -1.95 -17.42
CA ILE A 458 3.21 -3.19 -18.18
C ILE A 458 4.32 -4.00 -17.50
N PRO A 459 4.16 -5.32 -17.29
CA PRO A 459 5.17 -6.16 -16.66
C PRO A 459 6.59 -5.99 -17.23
N GLY A 460 7.56 -5.76 -16.36
CA GLY A 460 8.96 -5.50 -16.72
C GLY A 460 9.26 -4.06 -17.15
N LYS A 461 8.29 -3.14 -17.06
CA LYS A 461 8.45 -1.74 -17.47
C LYS A 461 8.52 -0.75 -16.30
N TYR A 462 8.54 -1.21 -15.05
CA TYR A 462 8.71 -0.33 -13.90
C TYR A 462 10.16 0.15 -13.80
N ARG A 463 10.42 1.40 -14.19
CA ARG A 463 11.79 1.93 -14.36
C ARG A 463 12.12 3.12 -13.47
N HIS A 464 11.11 3.70 -12.79
CA HIS A 464 11.31 4.96 -12.08
C HIS A 464 10.55 5.02 -10.76
N THR A 465 11.30 5.22 -9.67
CA THR A 465 10.80 5.33 -8.30
C THR A 465 10.84 6.77 -7.75
N GLY A 466 11.31 7.73 -8.55
CA GLY A 466 11.60 9.09 -8.13
C GLY A 466 10.44 9.76 -7.39
N TYR A 467 9.22 9.60 -7.86
CA TYR A 467 8.01 10.20 -7.29
C TYR A 467 7.68 9.76 -5.86
N THR A 468 8.19 8.63 -5.40
CA THR A 468 7.94 8.14 -4.05
C THR A 468 9.17 8.18 -3.15
N THR A 469 10.36 7.91 -3.68
CA THR A 469 11.58 7.76 -2.88
C THR A 469 12.05 9.03 -2.19
N PHE A 470 11.81 10.21 -2.79
CA PHE A 470 12.18 11.46 -2.12
C PHE A 470 11.40 11.69 -0.82
N ILE A 471 10.15 11.27 -0.78
CA ILE A 471 9.29 11.37 0.40
C ILE A 471 9.86 10.53 1.54
N ASN A 472 10.35 9.32 1.23
CA ASN A 472 11.04 8.47 2.21
C ASN A 472 12.34 9.12 2.70
N THR A 473 13.11 9.75 1.79
CA THR A 473 14.34 10.48 2.14
C THR A 473 14.06 11.67 3.07
N LEU A 474 12.93 12.36 2.86
CA LEU A 474 12.47 13.47 3.71
C LEU A 474 11.83 12.97 5.01
N ASP A 475 11.41 11.72 5.07
CA ASP A 475 10.54 11.16 6.12
C ASP A 475 9.21 11.91 6.26
N TYR A 476 8.62 12.34 5.14
CA TYR A 476 7.36 13.07 5.10
C TYR A 476 6.17 12.11 5.02
N THR A 477 5.05 12.51 5.64
CA THR A 477 3.76 11.80 5.50
C THR A 477 3.25 11.90 4.08
N SER A 478 2.74 10.80 3.53
CA SER A 478 2.13 10.80 2.20
C SER A 478 0.95 9.84 2.13
N LEU A 479 -0.17 10.32 1.59
CA LEU A 479 -1.41 9.55 1.42
C LEU A 479 -1.77 9.49 -0.05
N VAL A 480 -1.97 8.29 -0.57
CA VAL A 480 -2.51 8.06 -1.92
C VAL A 480 -4.02 8.01 -1.88
N PHE A 481 -4.65 8.64 -2.85
CA PHE A 481 -6.09 8.60 -3.08
C PHE A 481 -6.41 8.41 -4.57
N PRO A 482 -7.48 7.67 -4.92
CA PRO A 482 -7.90 7.48 -6.30
C PRO A 482 -8.50 8.77 -6.88
N VAL A 483 -8.20 9.06 -8.14
CA VAL A 483 -8.71 10.25 -8.86
C VAL A 483 -9.56 9.87 -10.06
N GLY A 484 -9.29 8.73 -10.69
CA GLY A 484 -10.02 8.27 -11.88
C GLY A 484 -9.42 7.01 -12.49
N ASN A 485 -9.68 6.80 -13.77
CA ASN A 485 -9.14 5.68 -14.54
C ASN A 485 -8.58 6.17 -15.88
N ALA A 486 -7.62 5.43 -16.42
CA ALA A 486 -7.06 5.70 -17.73
C ALA A 486 -8.13 5.53 -18.83
N ASP A 487 -8.31 6.56 -19.63
CA ASP A 487 -9.24 6.56 -20.77
C ASP A 487 -8.44 6.58 -22.07
N LYS A 488 -8.69 5.59 -22.94
CA LYS A 488 -8.05 5.48 -24.24
C LYS A 488 -8.48 6.56 -25.24
N ASN A 489 -9.63 7.22 -25.00
CA ASN A 489 -10.12 8.32 -25.84
C ASN A 489 -9.43 9.66 -25.52
N ILE A 490 -8.68 9.75 -24.43
CA ILE A 490 -7.81 10.90 -24.20
C ILE A 490 -6.73 10.87 -25.29
N PRO A 491 -6.53 11.96 -26.05
CA PRO A 491 -5.53 12.01 -27.11
C PRO A 491 -4.17 11.57 -26.55
N SER A 492 -3.75 10.37 -26.93
CA SER A 492 -2.56 9.70 -26.37
C SER A 492 -1.26 10.32 -26.86
N MET A 493 -1.32 11.15 -27.89
CA MET A 493 -0.14 11.63 -28.61
C MET A 493 -0.19 13.14 -28.81
N ILE A 494 0.18 13.90 -27.81
CA ILE A 494 0.95 15.09 -28.09
C ILE A 494 2.33 14.55 -28.46
N GLU A 495 2.70 14.59 -29.75
CA GLU A 495 4.08 14.27 -30.16
C GLU A 495 5.02 15.12 -29.33
N ARG A 496 5.82 14.47 -28.49
CA ARG A 496 6.85 15.16 -27.70
C ARG A 496 8.15 15.11 -28.48
N SER A 497 8.67 16.27 -28.82
CA SER A 497 9.99 16.42 -29.44
C SER A 497 11.11 16.62 -28.41
N GLU A 498 10.77 16.97 -27.17
CA GLU A 498 11.73 17.24 -26.09
C GLU A 498 11.41 16.33 -24.88
N PHE A 499 12.46 15.80 -24.28
CA PHE A 499 12.40 14.91 -23.11
C PHE A 499 13.31 15.41 -22.01
N LEU A 500 12.90 15.23 -20.74
CA LEU A 500 13.68 15.60 -19.57
C LEU A 500 14.95 14.73 -19.41
N SER A 501 14.90 13.52 -19.91
CA SER A 501 16.00 12.54 -19.85
C SER A 501 15.78 11.39 -20.85
N GLU A 502 16.81 10.56 -21.07
CA GLU A 502 16.67 9.31 -21.83
C GLU A 502 15.65 8.35 -21.17
N LEU A 503 15.56 8.36 -19.84
CA LEU A 503 14.59 7.56 -19.09
C LEU A 503 13.16 8.04 -19.35
N ASP A 504 12.95 9.35 -19.40
CA ASP A 504 11.67 9.97 -19.77
C ASP A 504 11.23 9.54 -21.18
N GLN A 505 12.15 9.56 -22.14
CA GLN A 505 11.87 9.10 -23.51
C GLN A 505 11.45 7.62 -23.54
N LYS A 506 12.13 6.76 -22.76
CA LYS A 506 11.79 5.33 -22.68
C LYS A 506 10.42 5.11 -22.06
N ILE A 507 10.12 5.81 -20.96
CA ILE A 507 8.82 5.68 -20.26
C ILE A 507 7.68 6.23 -21.13
N PHE A 508 7.91 7.32 -21.85
CA PHE A 508 6.95 7.83 -22.84
C PHE A 508 6.68 6.80 -23.93
N GLY A 509 7.72 6.17 -24.50
CA GLY A 509 7.60 5.14 -25.54
C GLY A 509 6.98 3.81 -25.06
N ASP A 510 6.95 3.56 -23.75
CA ASP A 510 6.29 2.38 -23.17
C ASP A 510 4.77 2.56 -23.01
N TYR A 511 4.20 3.74 -23.27
CA TYR A 511 2.76 4.00 -23.13
C TYR A 511 1.97 3.46 -24.31
N ASP A 512 0.90 2.73 -24.02
CA ASP A 512 -0.10 2.23 -24.98
C ASP A 512 -1.51 2.43 -24.40
N ALA A 513 -2.30 3.30 -25.02
CA ALA A 513 -3.60 3.70 -24.53
C ALA A 513 -4.61 2.54 -24.43
N GLU A 514 -4.54 1.56 -25.37
CA GLU A 514 -5.41 0.38 -25.34
C GLU A 514 -5.02 -0.57 -24.19
N ILE A 515 -3.72 -0.78 -23.96
CA ILE A 515 -3.24 -1.64 -22.86
C ILE A 515 -3.58 -1.02 -21.51
N TYR A 516 -3.43 0.30 -21.36
CA TYR A 516 -3.70 0.99 -20.10
C TYR A 516 -5.17 1.29 -19.84
N TYR A 517 -6.07 1.10 -20.83
CA TYR A 517 -7.48 1.43 -20.69
C TYR A 517 -8.12 0.81 -19.45
N GLY A 518 -8.82 1.64 -18.66
CA GLY A 518 -9.46 1.24 -17.40
C GLY A 518 -8.55 1.10 -16.18
N ALA A 519 -7.22 1.22 -16.34
CA ALA A 519 -6.30 1.18 -15.20
C ALA A 519 -6.57 2.34 -14.22
N PRO A 520 -6.62 2.10 -12.91
CA PRO A 520 -6.82 3.16 -11.92
C PRO A 520 -5.70 4.20 -11.95
N VAL A 521 -6.06 5.45 -11.70
CA VAL A 521 -5.13 6.57 -11.55
C VAL A 521 -5.26 7.12 -10.14
N GLY A 522 -4.18 7.03 -9.36
CA GLY A 522 -4.06 7.63 -8.04
C GLY A 522 -3.01 8.73 -8.03
N LEU A 523 -3.26 9.76 -7.23
CA LEU A 523 -2.29 10.78 -6.88
C LEU A 523 -1.93 10.67 -5.39
N GLN A 524 -0.81 11.28 -4.99
CA GLN A 524 -0.44 11.34 -3.57
C GLN A 524 -0.49 12.77 -3.05
N LEU A 525 -0.98 12.90 -1.83
CA LEU A 525 -1.01 14.10 -1.03
C LEU A 525 0.12 14.02 0.01
N ILE A 526 1.03 14.97 0.00
CA ILE A 526 2.23 14.99 0.84
C ILE A 526 2.08 16.08 1.89
N GLY A 527 2.33 15.72 3.16
CA GLY A 527 2.52 16.65 4.27
C GLY A 527 3.93 16.58 4.82
N LYS A 528 4.27 17.49 5.72
CA LYS A 528 5.54 17.41 6.45
C LYS A 528 5.58 16.18 7.36
N ARG A 529 6.75 15.94 7.92
CA ARG A 529 6.95 14.88 8.91
C ARG A 529 5.98 15.04 10.09
N LEU A 530 5.32 13.96 10.48
CA LEU A 530 4.36 13.90 11.59
C LEU A 530 3.09 14.76 11.36
N GLU A 531 2.62 14.89 10.12
CA GLU A 531 1.36 15.59 9.80
C GLU A 531 0.25 14.62 9.34
N GLU A 532 0.22 13.38 9.85
CA GLU A 532 -0.74 12.34 9.43
C GLU A 532 -2.19 12.80 9.61
N GLU A 533 -2.54 13.35 10.77
CA GLU A 533 -3.90 13.81 11.08
C GLU A 533 -4.36 14.90 10.11
N LYS A 534 -3.47 15.86 9.81
CA LYS A 534 -3.72 16.93 8.84
C LYS A 534 -3.94 16.37 7.44
N ILE A 535 -3.05 15.47 6.99
CA ILE A 535 -3.08 14.92 5.63
C ILE A 535 -4.29 14.01 5.42
N ILE A 536 -4.66 13.18 6.39
CA ILE A 536 -5.87 12.37 6.33
C ILE A 536 -7.10 13.27 6.23
N THR A 537 -7.20 14.31 7.05
CA THR A 537 -8.35 15.25 7.04
C THR A 537 -8.45 16.02 5.72
N ILE A 538 -7.33 16.48 5.15
CA ILE A 538 -7.34 17.13 3.83
C ILE A 538 -7.75 16.13 2.75
N ALA A 539 -7.27 14.88 2.81
CA ALA A 539 -7.64 13.86 1.84
C ALA A 539 -9.13 13.47 1.92
N GLU A 540 -9.72 13.41 3.13
CA GLU A 540 -11.18 13.27 3.30
C GLU A 540 -11.93 14.35 2.51
N TYR A 541 -11.55 15.61 2.70
CA TYR A 541 -12.14 16.74 1.98
C TYR A 541 -11.94 16.65 0.45
N LEU A 542 -10.72 16.36 -0.03
CA LEU A 542 -10.45 16.27 -1.46
C LEU A 542 -11.24 15.12 -2.13
N CYS A 543 -11.40 14.00 -1.46
CA CYS A 543 -12.19 12.88 -1.96
C CYS A 543 -13.68 13.22 -2.11
N GLU A 544 -14.24 14.00 -1.20
CA GLU A 544 -15.61 14.52 -1.33
C GLU A 544 -15.74 15.43 -2.57
N GLN A 545 -14.73 16.27 -2.81
CA GLN A 545 -14.73 17.14 -4.00
C GLN A 545 -14.59 16.34 -5.29
N VAL A 546 -13.66 15.37 -5.35
CA VAL A 546 -13.51 14.50 -6.54
C VAL A 546 -14.83 13.82 -6.88
N ARG A 547 -15.55 13.28 -5.90
CA ARG A 547 -16.88 12.70 -6.11
C ARG A 547 -17.88 13.70 -6.70
N PHE A 548 -17.95 14.88 -6.11
CA PHE A 548 -18.86 15.93 -6.57
C PHE A 548 -18.64 16.27 -8.04
N TYR A 549 -17.37 16.40 -8.44
CA TYR A 549 -17.02 16.76 -9.82
C TYR A 549 -17.12 15.59 -10.81
N THR A 550 -16.97 14.34 -10.37
CA THR A 550 -17.05 13.15 -11.24
C THR A 550 -18.44 12.54 -11.32
N GLY A 551 -19.34 12.87 -10.39
CA GLY A 551 -20.64 12.20 -10.24
C GLY A 551 -20.52 10.72 -9.85
N GLN A 552 -19.37 10.26 -9.39
CA GLN A 552 -19.12 8.88 -8.98
C GLN A 552 -19.42 8.70 -7.48
N GLU A 553 -20.53 8.01 -7.15
CA GLU A 553 -20.87 7.68 -5.76
C GLU A 553 -19.94 6.61 -5.14
N ASP A 554 -19.25 5.81 -5.96
CA ASP A 554 -18.50 4.62 -5.53
C ASP A 554 -17.12 4.89 -4.90
N LEU A 555 -16.59 6.11 -4.94
CA LEU A 555 -15.24 6.41 -4.44
C LEU A 555 -15.13 6.47 -2.92
N VAL A 556 -16.21 6.57 -2.20
CA VAL A 556 -16.23 6.49 -0.72
C VAL A 556 -17.63 6.11 -0.22
N ASN A 557 -17.95 4.86 -0.05
CA ASN A 557 -19.05 4.48 0.82
C ASN A 557 -18.54 4.48 2.25
N SER A 558 -18.85 5.51 3.03
CA SER A 558 -19.29 5.42 4.43
C SER A 558 -19.27 6.77 5.10
N SER A 559 -20.27 6.97 5.94
CA SER A 559 -20.45 8.01 6.96
C SER A 559 -20.89 9.39 6.50
N THR A 560 -22.15 9.53 6.10
CA THR A 560 -23.01 10.62 6.57
C THR A 560 -24.43 10.08 6.63
N ASP A 561 -24.77 9.46 7.78
CA ASP A 561 -26.10 9.47 8.41
C ASP A 561 -26.06 8.55 9.63
N ALA A 562 -25.64 9.12 10.76
CA ALA A 562 -26.00 8.69 12.11
C ALA A 562 -25.77 9.86 13.09
#